data_9f1e992771a9e805b3d77770e64dafd0
#
_entry.id   9f1e992771a9e805b3d77770e64dafd0
#
_cell.length_a   1.000
_cell.length_b   1.000
_cell.length_c   1.000
_cell.angle_alpha   90.00
_cell.angle_beta   90.00
_cell.angle_gamma   90.00
#
_symmetry.space_group_name_H-M   'P 1'
#
loop_
_entity.id
_entity.type
_entity.pdbx_description
1 polymer ?
#
loop_
_entity_poly.entity_id
_entity_poly.type
_entity_poly.pdbx_seq_one_letter_code
_entity_poly.pdbx_strand_id
1 'polypeptide(L)'
;MPDSLLSPLHSYHIKNKAKFIDFAGWSMPFSYDGTIKEHSYVRTDSGFFDVSHMGRIEIQNSEIDNLSKLICSDIKNLDEGKALYSIFTNSDGCAIDDVIFWKFSDHIVLICNAANSSKVIDHLKEHLISINEITQSTALIAVQGPNSLNLMSNFLQIPDEFSCVKNDIYTYARTGYTGEDGLEIMVSLDNLDNLIDFLTSSEAKPCGLGARDTLRLEASLPLYGFELSQNITPIEAGLKWTVTNKNAFLGSDVINEQINTGNHQILKKFTIDSKSIARTGTNVKAGNTPGVVTSGNYSPILKKSIGFALFENQPTTDLLEFDIRGKLVEGKIIKKRFLS
;
A
#
# COMPACT_ATOMS: atom_id res chain seq x y z
N MET A 1 21.53 -13.69 6.40
CA MET A 1 21.80 -12.72 5.35
C MET A 1 22.59 -11.60 6.01
N PRO A 2 23.87 -11.39 5.66
CA PRO A 2 24.76 -10.56 6.47
C PRO A 2 24.51 -9.05 6.39
N ASP A 3 23.69 -8.54 5.49
CA ASP A 3 23.57 -7.11 5.19
C ASP A 3 22.14 -6.55 5.17
N SER A 4 21.12 -7.30 5.63
CA SER A 4 19.75 -6.79 5.67
C SER A 4 19.55 -5.82 6.85
N LEU A 5 18.89 -4.69 6.61
CA LEU A 5 18.45 -3.79 7.67
C LEU A 5 17.48 -4.51 8.61
N LEU A 6 17.57 -4.19 9.88
CA LEU A 6 16.71 -4.77 10.90
C LEU A 6 15.63 -3.77 11.32
N SER A 7 14.40 -4.25 11.43
CA SER A 7 13.32 -3.47 12.02
C SER A 7 13.64 -3.14 13.49
N PRO A 8 13.20 -1.99 14.03
CA PRO A 8 13.24 -1.71 15.46
C PRO A 8 12.61 -2.81 16.33
N LEU A 9 11.63 -3.55 15.79
CA LEU A 9 10.98 -4.69 16.46
C LEU A 9 11.63 -6.04 16.19
N HIS A 10 12.83 -6.10 15.64
CA HIS A 10 13.49 -7.37 15.27
C HIS A 10 13.58 -8.35 16.46
N SER A 11 13.95 -7.87 17.64
CA SER A 11 14.04 -8.68 18.88
C SER A 11 12.65 -9.20 19.29
N TYR A 12 11.60 -8.39 19.16
CA TYR A 12 10.22 -8.80 19.38
C TYR A 12 9.82 -9.92 18.42
N HIS A 13 10.15 -9.79 17.14
CA HIS A 13 9.85 -10.80 16.13
C HIS A 13 10.51 -12.13 16.40
N ILE A 14 11.80 -12.13 16.81
CA ILE A 14 12.52 -13.34 17.21
C ILE A 14 11.84 -14.01 18.42
N LYS A 15 11.55 -13.22 19.47
CA LYS A 15 10.89 -13.72 20.69
C LYS A 15 9.54 -14.38 20.39
N ASN A 16 8.81 -13.84 19.42
CA ASN A 16 7.51 -14.36 18.96
C ASN A 16 7.62 -15.38 17.82
N LYS A 17 8.83 -15.90 17.54
CA LYS A 17 9.10 -16.99 16.57
C LYS A 17 8.64 -16.66 15.13
N ALA A 18 8.75 -15.41 14.72
CA ALA A 18 8.42 -15.00 13.36
C ALA A 18 9.29 -15.73 12.33
N LYS A 19 8.68 -16.07 11.20
CA LYS A 19 9.42 -16.46 9.99
C LYS A 19 9.78 -15.20 9.24
N PHE A 20 11.07 -15.06 8.90
CA PHE A 20 11.57 -13.85 8.24
C PHE A 20 11.67 -14.03 6.72
N ILE A 21 11.59 -12.89 6.03
CA ILE A 21 11.87 -12.76 4.60
C ILE A 21 12.71 -11.49 4.40
N ASP A 22 13.57 -11.50 3.37
CA ASP A 22 14.12 -10.26 2.85
C ASP A 22 13.04 -9.51 2.07
N PHE A 23 12.75 -8.30 2.50
CA PHE A 23 11.79 -7.43 1.84
C PHE A 23 12.41 -6.05 1.62
N ALA A 24 12.77 -5.77 0.37
CA ALA A 24 13.43 -4.51 -0.01
C ALA A 24 14.70 -4.21 0.83
N GLY A 25 15.51 -5.24 1.11
CA GLY A 25 16.73 -5.12 1.90
C GLY A 25 16.52 -5.10 3.41
N TRP A 26 15.31 -5.29 3.89
CA TRP A 26 14.97 -5.42 5.31
C TRP A 26 14.64 -6.86 5.70
N SER A 27 15.11 -7.30 6.86
CA SER A 27 14.69 -8.57 7.48
C SER A 27 13.34 -8.38 8.17
N MET A 28 12.25 -8.70 7.48
CA MET A 28 10.89 -8.46 7.96
C MET A 28 10.14 -9.75 8.32
N PRO A 29 9.19 -9.71 9.28
CA PRO A 29 8.36 -10.86 9.60
C PRO A 29 7.41 -11.18 8.44
N PHE A 30 7.56 -12.38 7.88
CA PHE A 30 6.63 -12.89 6.88
C PHE A 30 5.37 -13.46 7.52
N SER A 31 5.53 -14.20 8.63
CA SER A 31 4.41 -14.75 9.41
C SER A 31 4.88 -15.17 10.81
N TYR A 32 3.92 -15.26 11.74
CA TYR A 32 4.06 -15.84 13.08
C TYR A 32 3.28 -17.16 13.18
N ASP A 33 1.96 -17.09 13.12
CA ASP A 33 1.03 -18.24 13.20
C ASP A 33 0.65 -18.79 11.82
N GLY A 34 1.11 -18.12 10.76
CA GLY A 34 0.82 -18.46 9.37
C GLY A 34 -0.19 -17.53 8.72
N THR A 35 0.05 -17.24 7.43
CA THR A 35 -0.66 -16.24 6.63
C THR A 35 -2.19 -16.28 6.76
N ILE A 36 -2.81 -17.46 6.64
CA ILE A 36 -4.28 -17.58 6.65
C ILE A 36 -4.86 -17.26 8.02
N LYS A 37 -4.20 -17.68 9.10
CA LYS A 37 -4.65 -17.43 10.46
C LYS A 37 -4.51 -15.96 10.83
N GLU A 38 -3.39 -15.35 10.48
CA GLU A 38 -3.14 -13.93 10.70
C GLU A 38 -4.09 -13.05 9.87
N HIS A 39 -4.36 -13.44 8.64
CA HIS A 39 -5.40 -12.83 7.82
C HIS A 39 -6.77 -12.84 8.54
N SER A 40 -7.12 -14.00 9.13
CA SER A 40 -8.37 -14.14 9.88
C SER A 40 -8.41 -13.23 11.11
N TYR A 41 -7.31 -13.05 11.84
CA TYR A 41 -7.25 -12.13 12.98
C TYR A 41 -7.68 -10.71 12.57
N VAL A 42 -7.13 -10.22 11.45
CA VAL A 42 -7.45 -8.88 10.95
C VAL A 42 -8.90 -8.77 10.45
N ARG A 43 -9.45 -9.82 9.84
CA ARG A 43 -10.84 -9.81 9.36
C ARG A 43 -11.89 -9.95 10.45
N THR A 44 -11.55 -10.57 11.58
CA THR A 44 -12.55 -10.90 12.61
C THR A 44 -12.41 -10.09 13.90
N ASP A 45 -11.22 -9.49 14.14
CA ASP A 45 -10.94 -8.78 15.38
C ASP A 45 -9.94 -7.64 15.11
N SER A 46 -8.69 -7.80 15.55
CA SER A 46 -7.61 -6.84 15.33
C SER A 46 -6.25 -7.54 15.22
N GLY A 47 -5.44 -7.07 14.28
CA GLY A 47 -4.05 -7.46 14.14
C GLY A 47 -3.15 -6.24 14.01
N PHE A 48 -1.87 -6.39 14.33
CA PHE A 48 -0.90 -5.33 14.09
C PHE A 48 0.26 -5.81 13.23
N PHE A 49 0.79 -4.91 12.43
CA PHE A 49 1.89 -5.13 11.50
C PHE A 49 3.02 -4.17 11.83
N ASP A 50 4.23 -4.68 11.88
CA ASP A 50 5.41 -3.86 11.77
C ASP A 50 5.60 -3.47 10.30
N VAL A 51 5.48 -2.18 10.02
CA VAL A 51 5.72 -1.59 8.70
C VAL A 51 6.86 -0.56 8.75
N SER A 52 7.77 -0.70 9.71
CA SER A 52 8.90 0.22 9.93
C SER A 52 9.93 0.23 8.79
N HIS A 53 9.85 -0.69 7.85
CA HIS A 53 10.64 -0.68 6.62
C HIS A 53 10.21 0.41 5.63
N MET A 54 8.98 0.92 5.71
CA MET A 54 8.51 2.00 4.83
C MET A 54 9.28 3.29 5.09
N GLY A 55 9.65 4.00 4.02
CA GLY A 55 10.34 5.29 4.14
C GLY A 55 9.46 6.35 4.77
N ARG A 56 10.01 7.15 5.68
CA ARG A 56 9.33 8.27 6.35
C ARG A 56 10.17 9.54 6.21
N ILE A 57 9.54 10.56 5.65
CA ILE A 57 10.22 11.81 5.27
C ILE A 57 9.36 12.99 5.72
N GLU A 58 9.94 13.91 6.48
CA GLU A 58 9.30 15.19 6.80
C GLU A 58 9.65 16.23 5.74
N ILE A 59 8.65 16.98 5.31
CA ILE A 59 8.76 18.06 4.32
C ILE A 59 8.05 19.29 4.90
N GLN A 60 8.71 20.44 4.92
CA GLN A 60 8.11 21.69 5.41
C GLN A 60 6.93 22.14 4.51
N ASN A 61 5.89 22.71 5.09
CA ASN A 61 4.73 23.20 4.33
C ASN A 61 5.10 24.29 3.30
N SER A 62 6.22 24.98 3.47
CA SER A 62 6.77 25.92 2.48
C SER A 62 7.13 25.28 1.14
N GLU A 63 7.32 23.95 1.11
CA GLU A 63 7.66 23.18 -0.09
C GLU A 63 6.43 22.68 -0.86
N ILE A 64 5.21 22.87 -0.36
CA ILE A 64 3.98 22.33 -0.97
C ILE A 64 3.83 22.74 -2.44
N ASP A 65 4.20 23.96 -2.81
CA ASP A 65 4.12 24.41 -4.19
C ASP A 65 5.05 23.65 -5.13
N ASN A 66 6.25 23.31 -4.68
CA ASN A 66 7.20 22.49 -5.44
C ASN A 66 6.75 21.02 -5.45
N LEU A 67 6.35 20.49 -4.30
CA LEU A 67 5.84 19.12 -4.17
C LEU A 67 4.63 18.85 -5.07
N SER A 68 3.72 19.82 -5.18
CA SER A 68 2.52 19.72 -6.03
C SER A 68 2.83 19.53 -7.53
N LYS A 69 4.03 19.88 -7.97
CA LYS A 69 4.47 19.71 -9.37
C LYS A 69 4.93 18.27 -9.67
N LEU A 70 5.09 17.43 -8.65
CA LEU A 70 5.65 16.09 -8.74
C LEU A 70 4.62 14.99 -8.56
N ILE A 71 3.41 15.32 -8.10
CA ILE A 71 2.37 14.36 -7.72
C ILE A 71 1.05 14.63 -8.45
N CYS A 72 0.30 13.56 -8.68
CA CYS A 72 -0.97 13.63 -9.41
C CYS A 72 -2.14 14.14 -8.57
N SER A 73 -2.03 14.23 -7.24
CA SER A 73 -3.11 14.65 -6.35
C SER A 73 -2.97 16.11 -5.91
N ASP A 74 -4.09 16.74 -5.58
CA ASP A 74 -4.14 18.13 -5.13
C ASP A 74 -3.76 18.28 -3.66
N ILE A 75 -2.46 18.32 -3.39
CA ILE A 75 -1.92 18.51 -2.03
C ILE A 75 -2.05 19.97 -1.53
N LYS A 76 -2.19 20.93 -2.43
CA LYS A 76 -2.31 22.36 -2.03
C LYS A 76 -3.58 22.61 -1.24
N ASN A 77 -4.67 21.94 -1.63
CA ASN A 77 -5.98 22.05 -0.98
C ASN A 77 -6.20 20.97 0.10
N LEU A 78 -5.17 20.23 0.50
CA LEU A 78 -5.26 19.32 1.64
C LEU A 78 -5.30 20.13 2.93
N ASP A 79 -6.32 19.92 3.75
CA ASP A 79 -6.45 20.56 5.06
C ASP A 79 -5.45 19.99 6.07
N GLU A 80 -5.11 20.80 7.09
CA GLU A 80 -4.37 20.34 8.27
C GLU A 80 -5.15 19.22 8.99
N GLY A 81 -4.43 18.23 9.52
CA GLY A 81 -4.99 17.06 10.16
C GLY A 81 -5.57 16.02 9.19
N LYS A 82 -5.34 16.16 7.88
CA LYS A 82 -5.82 15.21 6.86
C LYS A 82 -4.67 14.39 6.25
N ALA A 83 -5.03 13.18 5.82
CA ALA A 83 -4.16 12.30 5.06
C ALA A 83 -4.57 12.25 3.58
N LEU A 84 -3.59 12.11 2.68
CA LEU A 84 -3.79 12.07 1.23
C LEU A 84 -2.96 10.95 0.62
N TYR A 85 -3.61 10.00 -0.04
CA TYR A 85 -2.93 9.04 -0.92
C TYR A 85 -2.66 9.69 -2.28
N SER A 86 -1.44 9.56 -2.78
CA SER A 86 -1.02 10.14 -4.05
C SER A 86 0.04 9.29 -4.73
N ILE A 87 0.42 9.69 -5.94
CA ILE A 87 1.44 9.03 -6.73
C ILE A 87 2.43 10.07 -7.24
N PHE A 88 3.73 9.84 -6.98
CA PHE A 88 4.79 10.53 -7.70
C PHE A 88 4.88 9.99 -9.11
N THR A 89 4.91 10.86 -10.09
CA THR A 89 4.99 10.50 -11.50
C THR A 89 6.28 10.99 -12.15
N ASN A 90 6.77 10.24 -13.14
CA ASN A 90 7.87 10.65 -14.00
C ASN A 90 7.36 11.44 -15.24
N SER A 91 8.26 11.87 -16.12
CA SER A 91 7.92 12.61 -17.35
C SER A 91 6.98 11.85 -18.29
N ASP A 92 6.99 10.51 -18.24
CA ASP A 92 6.13 9.66 -19.05
C ASP A 92 4.77 9.39 -18.38
N GLY A 93 4.48 10.04 -17.26
CA GLY A 93 3.26 9.87 -16.46
C GLY A 93 3.20 8.57 -15.67
N CYS A 94 4.27 7.77 -15.67
CA CYS A 94 4.31 6.50 -14.95
C CYS A 94 4.69 6.69 -13.48
N ALA A 95 4.30 5.74 -12.63
CA ALA A 95 4.49 5.86 -11.18
C ALA A 95 5.95 5.66 -10.76
N ILE A 96 6.55 6.64 -10.09
CA ILE A 96 7.81 6.49 -9.35
C ILE A 96 7.55 5.74 -8.04
N ASP A 97 6.50 6.16 -7.32
CA ASP A 97 6.00 5.50 -6.12
C ASP A 97 4.57 5.93 -5.80
N ASP A 98 3.83 5.08 -5.11
CA ASP A 98 2.58 5.46 -4.45
C ASP A 98 2.84 5.72 -2.97
N VAL A 99 2.29 6.81 -2.46
CA VAL A 99 2.65 7.38 -1.17
C VAL A 99 1.43 7.88 -0.40
N ILE A 100 1.59 8.02 0.90
CA ILE A 100 0.60 8.70 1.72
C ILE A 100 1.23 9.90 2.41
N PHE A 101 0.53 11.03 2.40
CA PHE A 101 0.90 12.26 3.09
C PHE A 101 0.03 12.46 4.31
N TRP A 102 0.62 12.83 5.44
CA TRP A 102 -0.06 13.31 6.64
C TRP A 102 0.28 14.77 6.84
N LYS A 103 -0.69 15.67 6.77
CA LYS A 103 -0.46 17.13 6.84
C LYS A 103 -0.69 17.69 8.22
N PHE A 104 0.32 18.33 8.76
CA PHE A 104 0.29 19.06 10.04
C PHE A 104 0.43 20.58 9.79
N SER A 105 0.33 21.38 10.87
CA SER A 105 0.36 22.86 10.79
C SER A 105 1.63 23.42 10.16
N ASP A 106 2.78 22.77 10.37
CA ASP A 106 4.11 23.25 9.96
C ASP A 106 4.80 22.36 8.92
N HIS A 107 4.46 21.07 8.86
CA HIS A 107 5.10 20.10 7.97
C HIS A 107 4.12 19.02 7.49
N ILE A 108 4.60 18.25 6.54
CA ILE A 108 3.97 17.04 6.02
C ILE A 108 4.87 15.85 6.36
N VAL A 109 4.29 14.75 6.81
CA VAL A 109 4.97 13.44 6.83
C VAL A 109 4.58 12.68 5.57
N LEU A 110 5.57 12.35 4.76
CA LEU A 110 5.46 11.47 3.60
C LEU A 110 5.86 10.06 4.02
N ILE A 111 5.03 9.07 3.71
CA ILE A 111 5.31 7.64 3.87
C ILE A 111 5.33 7.01 2.48
N CYS A 112 6.44 6.34 2.12
CA CYS A 112 6.67 5.73 0.82
C CYS A 112 7.08 4.26 0.94
N ASN A 113 7.01 3.52 -0.17
CA ASN A 113 7.40 2.12 -0.21
C ASN A 113 8.91 1.94 0.06
N ALA A 114 9.27 0.95 0.87
CA ALA A 114 10.66 0.67 1.24
C ALA A 114 11.57 0.49 0.01
N ALA A 115 11.10 -0.22 -1.02
CA ALA A 115 11.85 -0.47 -2.26
C ALA A 115 12.13 0.80 -3.07
N ASN A 116 11.38 1.87 -2.83
CA ASN A 116 11.48 3.13 -3.57
C ASN A 116 11.95 4.30 -2.70
N SER A 117 12.20 4.09 -1.41
CA SER A 117 12.54 5.18 -0.48
C SER A 117 13.72 6.03 -0.99
N SER A 118 14.82 5.40 -1.42
CA SER A 118 15.96 6.13 -2.02
C SER A 118 15.57 6.88 -3.29
N LYS A 119 14.78 6.27 -4.18
CA LYS A 119 14.33 6.92 -5.42
C LYS A 119 13.46 8.16 -5.14
N VAL A 120 12.54 8.05 -4.15
CA VAL A 120 11.70 9.18 -3.74
C VAL A 120 12.55 10.29 -3.15
N ILE A 121 13.52 9.97 -2.30
CA ILE A 121 14.47 10.93 -1.71
C ILE A 121 15.27 11.63 -2.80
N ASP A 122 15.83 10.88 -3.76
CA ASP A 122 16.61 11.43 -4.86
C ASP A 122 15.72 12.32 -5.74
N HIS A 123 14.52 11.88 -6.07
CA HIS A 123 13.56 12.64 -6.86
C HIS A 123 13.18 13.97 -6.18
N LEU A 124 12.95 13.98 -4.86
CA LEU A 124 12.67 15.21 -4.11
C LEU A 124 13.88 16.17 -4.12
N LYS A 125 15.10 15.64 -3.93
CA LYS A 125 16.34 16.45 -3.96
C LYS A 125 16.64 17.01 -5.34
N GLU A 126 16.44 16.25 -6.42
CA GLU A 126 16.59 16.71 -7.81
C GLU A 126 15.68 17.90 -8.12
N HIS A 127 14.51 17.97 -7.46
CA HIS A 127 13.57 19.09 -7.58
C HIS A 127 13.71 20.14 -6.47
N LEU A 128 14.87 20.16 -5.80
CA LEU A 128 15.25 21.14 -4.77
C LEU A 128 14.29 21.22 -3.57
N ILE A 129 13.60 20.12 -3.26
CA ILE A 129 12.75 20.03 -2.07
C ILE A 129 13.61 19.64 -0.87
N SER A 130 13.55 20.48 0.16
CA SER A 130 14.24 20.22 1.44
C SER A 130 13.51 19.14 2.23
N ILE A 131 14.23 18.14 2.68
CA ILE A 131 13.66 16.97 3.38
C ILE A 131 14.43 16.65 4.67
N ASN A 132 13.72 16.04 5.61
CA ASN A 132 14.30 15.39 6.77
C ASN A 132 13.87 13.90 6.79
N GLU A 133 14.80 12.98 6.55
CA GLU A 133 14.51 11.55 6.60
C GLU A 133 14.51 11.06 8.05
N ILE A 134 13.38 10.47 8.48
CA ILE A 134 13.17 9.99 9.85
C ILE A 134 12.94 8.48 9.94
N THR A 135 13.23 7.75 8.87
CA THR A 135 13.01 6.28 8.79
C THR A 135 13.74 5.53 9.90
N GLN A 136 15.01 5.87 10.15
CA GLN A 136 15.85 5.14 11.10
C GLN A 136 15.65 5.59 12.57
N SER A 137 15.02 6.74 12.80
CA SER A 137 14.76 7.30 14.15
C SER A 137 13.38 6.98 14.70
N THR A 138 12.51 6.37 13.88
CA THR A 138 11.12 6.07 14.23
C THR A 138 10.76 4.62 13.91
N ALA A 139 9.68 4.12 14.48
CA ALA A 139 8.97 2.93 14.06
C ALA A 139 7.61 3.30 13.47
N LEU A 140 7.07 2.45 12.61
CA LEU A 140 5.72 2.58 12.05
C LEU A 140 4.97 1.27 12.25
N ILE A 141 3.84 1.34 12.98
CA ILE A 141 3.02 0.18 13.34
C ILE A 141 1.60 0.40 12.81
N ALA A 142 1.09 -0.56 12.04
CA ALA A 142 -0.29 -0.54 11.57
C ALA A 142 -1.15 -1.47 12.44
N VAL A 143 -2.21 -0.95 13.07
CA VAL A 143 -3.19 -1.73 13.84
C VAL A 143 -4.49 -1.73 13.06
N GLN A 144 -4.94 -2.89 12.61
CA GLN A 144 -6.01 -3.02 11.61
C GLN A 144 -7.02 -4.10 11.99
N GLY A 145 -8.29 -3.90 11.65
CA GLY A 145 -9.37 -4.87 11.87
C GLY A 145 -10.63 -4.21 12.42
N PRO A 146 -11.80 -4.88 12.39
CA PRO A 146 -13.07 -4.29 12.79
C PRO A 146 -13.12 -3.85 14.27
N ASN A 147 -12.30 -4.43 15.15
CA ASN A 147 -12.21 -4.04 16.55
C ASN A 147 -11.00 -3.11 16.86
N SER A 148 -10.17 -2.79 15.86
CA SER A 148 -8.93 -2.04 16.05
C SER A 148 -9.13 -0.64 16.66
N LEU A 149 -10.15 0.10 16.22
CA LEU A 149 -10.43 1.44 16.75
C LEU A 149 -10.95 1.39 18.18
N ASN A 150 -11.80 0.41 18.50
CA ASN A 150 -12.27 0.20 19.88
C ASN A 150 -11.11 -0.14 20.81
N LEU A 151 -10.19 -1.03 20.37
CA LEU A 151 -8.99 -1.35 21.11
C LEU A 151 -8.14 -0.10 21.31
N MET A 152 -7.84 0.63 20.22
CA MET A 152 -6.96 1.79 20.27
C MET A 152 -7.55 3.01 20.99
N SER A 153 -8.86 3.11 21.13
CA SER A 153 -9.52 4.19 21.87
C SER A 153 -9.17 4.23 23.36
N ASN A 154 -8.63 3.13 23.90
CA ASN A 154 -8.10 3.07 25.25
C ASN A 154 -6.65 3.61 25.35
N PHE A 155 -6.02 3.94 24.24
CA PHE A 155 -4.62 4.35 24.18
C PHE A 155 -4.42 5.70 23.47
N LEU A 156 -5.20 5.97 22.41
CA LEU A 156 -5.12 7.17 21.59
C LEU A 156 -6.51 7.75 21.32
N GLN A 157 -6.58 9.05 21.08
CA GLN A 157 -7.79 9.65 20.53
C GLN A 157 -7.98 9.18 19.08
N ILE A 158 -9.16 8.66 18.75
CA ILE A 158 -9.42 8.18 17.38
C ILE A 158 -9.78 9.35 16.47
N PRO A 159 -9.01 9.59 15.40
CA PRO A 159 -9.33 10.62 14.42
C PRO A 159 -10.44 10.16 13.45
N ASP A 160 -10.98 11.10 12.69
CA ASP A 160 -11.85 10.79 11.56
C ASP A 160 -11.09 9.98 10.49
N GLU A 161 -11.84 9.31 9.61
CA GLU A 161 -11.26 8.57 8.48
C GLU A 161 -10.42 9.51 7.60
N PHE A 162 -9.25 9.03 7.11
CA PHE A 162 -8.24 9.81 6.39
C PHE A 162 -7.84 11.10 7.11
N SER A 163 -7.78 11.05 8.44
CA SER A 163 -7.25 12.14 9.26
C SER A 163 -6.04 11.70 10.06
N CYS A 164 -5.15 12.65 10.37
CA CYS A 164 -3.94 12.42 11.13
C CYS A 164 -3.87 13.33 12.36
N VAL A 165 -3.22 12.84 13.40
CA VAL A 165 -3.02 13.53 14.68
C VAL A 165 -1.58 13.39 15.12
N LYS A 166 -1.04 14.45 15.71
CA LYS A 166 0.26 14.44 16.38
C LYS A 166 0.06 14.91 17.83
N ASN A 167 0.55 14.13 18.79
CA ASN A 167 0.69 14.53 20.18
C ASN A 167 2.17 14.48 20.58
N ASP A 168 2.50 14.66 21.85
CA ASP A 168 3.89 14.72 22.33
C ASP A 168 4.69 13.43 22.09
N ILE A 169 4.02 12.27 21.91
CA ILE A 169 4.67 10.95 21.85
C ILE A 169 4.41 10.27 20.49
N TYR A 170 3.18 10.36 19.98
CA TYR A 170 2.72 9.61 18.80
C TYR A 170 2.27 10.54 17.68
N THR A 171 2.62 10.15 16.46
CA THR A 171 2.07 10.73 15.23
C THR A 171 1.34 9.60 14.49
N TYR A 172 0.05 9.76 14.21
CA TYR A 172 -0.74 8.65 13.68
C TYR A 172 -1.85 9.14 12.77
N ALA A 173 -2.33 8.25 11.93
CA ALA A 173 -3.46 8.49 11.03
C ALA A 173 -4.41 7.32 11.01
N ARG A 174 -5.71 7.60 10.76
CA ARG A 174 -6.71 6.58 10.48
C ARG A 174 -6.68 6.23 9.01
N THR A 175 -5.69 5.41 8.69
CA THR A 175 -5.35 4.89 7.37
C THR A 175 -4.96 3.44 7.49
N GLY A 176 -4.81 2.73 6.37
CA GLY A 176 -4.41 1.34 6.36
C GLY A 176 -4.37 0.73 4.97
N TYR A 177 -3.94 -0.55 4.92
CA TYR A 177 -3.72 -1.29 3.67
C TYR A 177 -4.38 -2.67 3.70
N THR A 178 -5.46 -2.82 4.46
CA THR A 178 -6.13 -4.11 4.66
C THR A 178 -7.58 -4.15 4.18
N GLY A 179 -8.16 -2.97 3.98
CA GLY A 179 -9.59 -2.82 3.72
C GLY A 179 -10.45 -2.83 4.98
N GLU A 180 -9.86 -3.13 6.14
CA GLU A 180 -10.45 -2.93 7.45
C GLU A 180 -10.07 -1.56 7.99
N ASP A 181 -10.82 -1.08 8.97
CA ASP A 181 -10.51 0.15 9.69
C ASP A 181 -9.30 -0.01 10.60
N GLY A 182 -8.63 1.09 10.94
CA GLY A 182 -7.45 1.03 11.79
C GLY A 182 -6.62 2.29 11.83
N LEU A 183 -5.49 2.20 12.51
CA LEU A 183 -4.51 3.27 12.63
C LEU A 183 -3.15 2.83 12.12
N GLU A 184 -2.43 3.74 11.50
CA GLU A 184 -0.98 3.65 11.28
C GLU A 184 -0.32 4.63 12.24
N ILE A 185 0.59 4.14 13.09
CA ILE A 185 1.14 4.86 14.24
C ILE A 185 2.66 4.95 14.09
N MET A 186 3.16 6.15 13.96
CA MET A 186 4.59 6.46 13.98
C MET A 186 4.99 6.89 15.39
N VAL A 187 6.09 6.35 15.87
CA VAL A 187 6.59 6.59 17.22
C VAL A 187 8.12 6.61 17.23
N SER A 188 8.73 7.43 18.09
CA SER A 188 10.18 7.40 18.34
C SER A 188 10.59 6.05 18.93
N LEU A 189 11.85 5.64 18.70
CA LEU A 189 12.36 4.37 19.22
C LEU A 189 12.31 4.30 20.75
N ASP A 190 12.48 5.42 21.44
CA ASP A 190 12.44 5.48 22.92
C ASP A 190 11.04 5.18 23.50
N ASN A 191 9.99 5.37 22.72
CA ASN A 191 8.60 5.16 23.14
C ASN A 191 7.95 3.93 22.51
N LEU A 192 8.69 3.17 21.69
CA LEU A 192 8.16 2.02 20.96
C LEU A 192 7.67 0.91 21.87
N ASP A 193 8.42 0.61 22.94
CA ASP A 193 8.08 -0.45 23.89
C ASP A 193 6.71 -0.21 24.55
N ASN A 194 6.37 1.04 24.88
CA ASN A 194 5.07 1.38 25.46
C ASN A 194 3.89 1.01 24.52
N LEU A 195 4.05 1.26 23.23
CA LEU A 195 3.03 0.87 22.24
C LEU A 195 2.93 -0.65 22.11
N ILE A 196 4.06 -1.35 22.04
CA ILE A 196 4.09 -2.82 21.88
C ILE A 196 3.56 -3.53 23.11
N ASP A 197 3.89 -3.04 24.30
CA ASP A 197 3.37 -3.58 25.57
C ASP A 197 1.84 -3.39 25.65
N PHE A 198 1.33 -2.23 25.27
CA PHE A 198 -0.11 -2.00 25.16
C PHE A 198 -0.77 -2.99 24.19
N LEU A 199 -0.28 -3.11 22.95
CA LEU A 199 -0.84 -4.01 21.95
C LEU A 199 -0.81 -5.47 22.41
N THR A 200 0.28 -5.90 23.02
CA THR A 200 0.45 -7.27 23.51
C THR A 200 -0.49 -7.55 24.70
N SER A 201 -0.61 -6.62 25.67
CA SER A 201 -1.49 -6.77 26.82
C SER A 201 -2.98 -6.70 26.44
N SER A 202 -3.31 -6.02 25.35
CA SER A 202 -4.66 -5.93 24.77
C SER A 202 -5.00 -7.10 23.85
N GLU A 203 -4.17 -8.13 23.79
CA GLU A 203 -4.34 -9.34 22.97
C GLU A 203 -4.38 -9.10 21.45
N ALA A 204 -3.97 -7.92 20.96
CA ALA A 204 -3.79 -7.68 19.54
C ALA A 204 -2.75 -8.68 18.96
N LYS A 205 -3.04 -9.27 17.80
CA LYS A 205 -2.19 -10.34 17.25
C LYS A 205 -1.17 -9.78 16.28
N PRO A 206 0.12 -10.13 16.43
CA PRO A 206 1.13 -9.76 15.43
C PRO A 206 0.85 -10.49 14.11
N CYS A 207 0.94 -9.77 13.02
CA CYS A 207 0.71 -10.26 11.66
C CYS A 207 1.88 -9.90 10.77
N GLY A 208 2.27 -10.81 9.88
CA GLY A 208 3.39 -10.64 8.97
C GLY A 208 2.97 -10.21 7.56
N LEU A 209 3.99 -9.96 6.72
CA LEU A 209 3.80 -9.49 5.35
C LEU A 209 2.98 -10.44 4.48
N GLY A 210 3.00 -11.75 4.78
CA GLY A 210 2.15 -12.73 4.08
C GLY A 210 0.66 -12.44 4.24
N ALA A 211 0.21 -12.12 5.47
CA ALA A 211 -1.17 -11.72 5.73
C ALA A 211 -1.48 -10.34 5.12
N ARG A 212 -0.54 -9.38 5.21
CA ARG A 212 -0.68 -8.05 4.60
C ARG A 212 -0.95 -8.15 3.10
N ASP A 213 -0.24 -9.02 2.36
CA ASP A 213 -0.47 -9.20 0.92
C ASP A 213 -1.84 -9.81 0.60
N THR A 214 -2.29 -10.82 1.34
CA THR A 214 -3.61 -11.41 1.09
C THR A 214 -4.76 -10.44 1.44
N LEU A 215 -4.60 -9.64 2.49
CA LEU A 215 -5.57 -8.63 2.93
C LEU A 215 -5.70 -7.48 1.93
N ARG A 216 -4.57 -6.90 1.48
CA ARG A 216 -4.58 -5.80 0.50
C ARG A 216 -5.22 -6.23 -0.81
N LEU A 217 -4.93 -7.47 -1.25
CA LEU A 217 -5.48 -8.01 -2.49
C LEU A 217 -6.99 -8.17 -2.41
N GLU A 218 -7.52 -8.71 -1.30
CA GLU A 218 -8.97 -8.79 -1.05
C GLU A 218 -9.62 -7.40 -0.98
N ALA A 219 -8.92 -6.40 -0.44
CA ALA A 219 -9.37 -5.02 -0.42
C ALA A 219 -9.30 -4.34 -1.80
N SER A 220 -8.75 -5.04 -2.80
CA SER A 220 -8.53 -4.51 -4.16
C SER A 220 -7.53 -3.34 -4.19
N LEU A 221 -6.55 -3.35 -3.30
CA LEU A 221 -5.49 -2.33 -3.24
C LEU A 221 -4.29 -2.76 -4.10
N PRO A 222 -3.77 -1.87 -4.96
CA PRO A 222 -2.59 -2.15 -5.78
C PRO A 222 -1.32 -2.24 -4.93
N LEU A 223 -0.30 -2.87 -5.49
CA LEU A 223 1.04 -2.96 -4.89
C LEU A 223 2.07 -2.46 -5.91
N TYR A 224 2.96 -1.57 -5.48
CA TYR A 224 4.08 -1.13 -6.30
C TYR A 224 5.00 -2.31 -6.67
N GLY A 225 5.49 -2.31 -7.90
CA GLY A 225 6.25 -3.41 -8.48
C GLY A 225 5.37 -4.45 -9.18
N PHE A 226 4.05 -4.37 -9.02
CA PHE A 226 3.06 -5.28 -9.62
C PHE A 226 2.00 -4.52 -10.42
N GLU A 227 1.11 -3.78 -9.75
CA GLU A 227 0.07 -2.97 -10.40
C GLU A 227 0.54 -1.55 -10.71
N LEU A 228 1.54 -1.06 -10.00
CA LEU A 228 2.21 0.23 -10.21
C LEU A 228 3.70 0.01 -10.44
N SER A 229 4.28 0.78 -11.36
CA SER A 229 5.72 0.77 -11.63
C SER A 229 6.12 1.98 -12.48
N GLN A 230 7.42 2.13 -12.76
CA GLN A 230 7.93 3.16 -13.68
C GLN A 230 7.52 2.99 -15.15
N ASN A 231 6.70 1.96 -15.46
CA ASN A 231 6.17 1.69 -16.80
C ASN A 231 4.64 1.64 -16.81
N ILE A 232 3.98 1.95 -15.70
CA ILE A 232 2.52 1.91 -15.54
C ILE A 232 2.07 3.26 -14.98
N THR A 233 1.11 3.88 -15.65
CA THR A 233 0.52 5.15 -15.21
C THR A 233 -0.56 4.92 -14.15
N PRO A 234 -0.95 5.93 -13.36
CA PRO A 234 -2.09 5.85 -12.46
C PRO A 234 -3.40 5.48 -13.18
N ILE A 235 -3.55 5.85 -14.45
CA ILE A 235 -4.74 5.54 -15.26
C ILE A 235 -4.80 4.04 -15.57
N GLU A 236 -3.70 3.49 -16.04
CA GLU A 236 -3.56 2.06 -16.34
C GLU A 236 -3.75 1.19 -15.10
N ALA A 237 -3.26 1.65 -13.95
CA ALA A 237 -3.45 0.99 -12.65
C ALA A 237 -4.88 1.10 -12.09
N GLY A 238 -5.80 1.78 -12.78
CA GLY A 238 -7.18 1.98 -12.30
C GLY A 238 -7.32 3.00 -11.17
N LEU A 239 -6.31 3.86 -11.00
CA LEU A 239 -6.23 4.88 -9.95
C LEU A 239 -6.56 6.29 -10.45
N LYS A 240 -7.36 6.42 -11.51
CA LYS A 240 -7.80 7.72 -12.07
C LYS A 240 -8.31 8.68 -10.98
N TRP A 241 -8.93 8.17 -9.92
CA TRP A 241 -9.46 8.96 -8.82
C TRP A 241 -8.39 9.72 -8.03
N THR A 242 -7.11 9.33 -8.11
CA THR A 242 -6.00 10.05 -7.48
C THR A 242 -5.58 11.29 -8.27
N VAL A 243 -5.93 11.37 -9.56
CA VAL A 243 -5.56 12.48 -10.43
C VAL A 243 -6.53 13.63 -10.18
N THR A 244 -6.29 14.38 -9.12
CA THR A 244 -7.11 15.53 -8.71
C THR A 244 -6.39 16.87 -8.87
N ASN A 245 -5.08 16.86 -9.12
CA ASN A 245 -4.29 18.05 -9.37
C ASN A 245 -4.67 18.63 -10.75
N LYS A 246 -5.26 19.82 -10.75
CA LYS A 246 -5.69 20.52 -11.97
C LYS A 246 -4.58 21.36 -12.60
N ASN A 247 -3.46 21.53 -11.90
CA ASN A 247 -2.29 22.22 -12.42
C ASN A 247 -1.39 21.24 -13.15
N ALA A 248 -0.45 21.75 -13.94
CA ALA A 248 0.58 20.92 -14.55
C ALA A 248 1.48 20.30 -13.47
N PHE A 249 1.68 19.01 -13.55
CA PHE A 249 2.62 18.23 -12.77
C PHE A 249 3.43 17.30 -13.69
N LEU A 250 4.48 16.75 -13.22
CA LEU A 250 5.38 15.93 -14.02
C LEU A 250 4.61 14.74 -14.65
N GLY A 251 4.61 14.63 -15.99
CA GLY A 251 3.88 13.60 -16.73
C GLY A 251 2.37 13.84 -16.89
N SER A 252 1.85 15.01 -16.46
CA SER A 252 0.41 15.33 -16.56
C SER A 252 -0.13 15.29 -17.99
N ASP A 253 0.68 15.63 -18.99
CA ASP A 253 0.23 15.64 -20.40
C ASP A 253 -0.11 14.24 -20.87
N VAL A 254 0.73 13.24 -20.58
CA VAL A 254 0.48 11.82 -20.92
C VAL A 254 -0.75 11.30 -20.18
N ILE A 255 -0.88 11.60 -18.89
CA ILE A 255 -2.02 11.20 -18.07
C ILE A 255 -3.33 11.79 -18.63
N ASN A 256 -3.32 13.08 -18.99
CA ASN A 256 -4.48 13.76 -19.58
C ASN A 256 -4.83 13.19 -20.97
N GLU A 257 -3.84 12.85 -21.78
CA GLU A 257 -4.07 12.17 -23.06
C GLU A 257 -4.76 10.83 -22.87
N GLN A 258 -4.27 9.98 -21.95
CA GLN A 258 -4.90 8.71 -21.61
C GLN A 258 -6.34 8.87 -21.10
N ILE A 259 -6.60 9.90 -20.26
CA ILE A 259 -7.95 10.22 -19.76
C ILE A 259 -8.89 10.59 -20.92
N ASN A 260 -8.40 11.36 -21.90
CA ASN A 260 -9.21 11.90 -22.99
C ASN A 260 -9.45 10.86 -24.10
N THR A 261 -8.45 10.04 -24.42
CA THR A 261 -8.51 9.08 -25.51
C THR A 261 -9.00 7.70 -25.08
N GLY A 262 -8.76 7.31 -23.84
CA GLY A 262 -8.97 5.94 -23.34
C GLY A 262 -8.01 4.92 -23.96
N ASN A 263 -6.97 5.37 -24.68
CA ASN A 263 -5.98 4.51 -25.32
C ASN A 263 -4.81 4.24 -24.35
N HIS A 264 -4.95 3.20 -23.54
CA HIS A 264 -3.97 2.79 -22.53
C HIS A 264 -4.23 1.34 -22.10
N GLN A 265 -3.26 0.74 -21.44
CA GLN A 265 -3.45 -0.56 -20.78
C GLN A 265 -4.49 -0.45 -19.66
N ILE A 266 -5.13 -1.56 -19.32
CA ILE A 266 -6.25 -1.55 -18.36
C ILE A 266 -6.08 -2.66 -17.33
N LEU A 267 -5.97 -2.27 -16.07
CA LEU A 267 -6.00 -3.22 -14.95
C LEU A 267 -7.41 -3.71 -14.69
N LYS A 268 -7.58 -5.02 -14.59
CA LYS A 268 -8.84 -5.67 -14.21
C LYS A 268 -8.64 -6.60 -13.02
N LYS A 269 -9.66 -6.70 -12.19
CA LYS A 269 -9.76 -7.68 -11.11
C LYS A 269 -10.37 -8.96 -11.67
N PHE A 270 -9.90 -10.10 -11.18
CA PHE A 270 -10.45 -11.40 -11.59
C PHE A 270 -10.66 -12.35 -10.42
N THR A 271 -11.51 -13.35 -10.64
CA THR A 271 -11.65 -14.53 -9.80
C THR A 271 -11.56 -15.80 -10.63
N ILE A 272 -11.03 -16.87 -10.01
CA ILE A 272 -11.03 -18.24 -10.54
C ILE A 272 -11.74 -19.12 -9.52
N ASP A 273 -12.82 -19.80 -9.94
CA ASP A 273 -13.66 -20.66 -9.07
C ASP A 273 -13.01 -22.05 -8.82
N SER A 274 -11.69 -22.11 -8.71
CA SER A 274 -10.94 -23.32 -8.41
C SER A 274 -9.80 -23.04 -7.43
N LYS A 275 -9.10 -24.09 -7.01
CA LYS A 275 -7.88 -23.96 -6.18
C LYS A 275 -6.63 -23.53 -6.98
N SER A 276 -6.75 -23.40 -8.30
CA SER A 276 -5.65 -22.94 -9.15
C SER A 276 -5.40 -21.47 -8.91
N ILE A 277 -4.16 -21.10 -8.59
CA ILE A 277 -3.76 -19.71 -8.36
C ILE A 277 -2.98 -19.25 -9.60
N ALA A 278 -3.51 -18.23 -10.29
CA ALA A 278 -2.77 -17.52 -11.31
C ALA A 278 -1.78 -16.56 -10.64
N ARG A 279 -0.49 -16.88 -10.71
CA ARG A 279 0.58 -16.06 -10.12
C ARG A 279 1.00 -14.94 -11.08
N THR A 280 1.70 -13.95 -10.56
CA THR A 280 2.35 -12.90 -11.35
C THR A 280 3.08 -13.49 -12.56
N GLY A 281 2.91 -12.86 -13.74
CA GLY A 281 3.46 -13.33 -15.00
C GLY A 281 2.64 -14.41 -15.72
N THR A 282 1.54 -14.89 -15.13
CA THR A 282 0.63 -15.81 -15.83
C THR A 282 -0.05 -15.11 -16.99
N ASN A 283 0.04 -15.69 -18.20
CA ASN A 283 -0.69 -15.18 -19.36
C ASN A 283 -2.20 -15.41 -19.18
N VAL A 284 -2.98 -14.40 -19.58
CA VAL A 284 -4.43 -14.44 -19.54
C VAL A 284 -5.00 -13.82 -20.83
N LYS A 285 -6.16 -14.29 -21.26
CA LYS A 285 -6.91 -13.71 -22.39
C LYS A 285 -8.35 -13.43 -21.99
N ALA A 286 -8.88 -12.32 -22.50
CA ALA A 286 -10.31 -11.98 -22.44
C ALA A 286 -10.84 -11.92 -23.89
N GLY A 287 -11.33 -13.03 -24.40
CA GLY A 287 -11.55 -13.21 -25.82
C GLY A 287 -10.23 -13.09 -26.60
N ASN A 288 -10.13 -12.09 -27.51
CA ASN A 288 -8.89 -11.85 -28.27
C ASN A 288 -7.94 -10.85 -27.58
N THR A 289 -8.30 -10.27 -26.45
CA THR A 289 -7.49 -9.27 -25.75
C THR A 289 -6.48 -9.98 -24.84
N PRO A 290 -5.16 -9.89 -25.11
CA PRO A 290 -4.14 -10.47 -24.25
C PRO A 290 -3.93 -9.63 -23.01
N GLY A 291 -3.45 -10.27 -21.95
CA GLY A 291 -3.08 -9.64 -20.70
C GLY A 291 -2.13 -10.52 -19.90
N VAL A 292 -1.62 -9.96 -18.80
CA VAL A 292 -0.72 -10.64 -17.88
C VAL A 292 -1.19 -10.41 -16.44
N VAL A 293 -1.18 -11.45 -15.64
CA VAL A 293 -1.47 -11.36 -14.20
C VAL A 293 -0.35 -10.57 -13.51
N THR A 294 -0.73 -9.50 -12.84
CA THR A 294 0.17 -8.69 -12.02
C THR A 294 0.25 -9.21 -10.59
N SER A 295 -0.88 -9.48 -9.96
CA SER A 295 -0.98 -10.12 -8.65
C SER A 295 -2.01 -11.23 -8.65
N GLY A 296 -1.73 -12.32 -7.92
CA GLY A 296 -2.69 -13.40 -7.76
C GLY A 296 -2.43 -14.23 -6.51
N ASN A 297 -3.47 -14.43 -5.71
CA ASN A 297 -3.41 -15.21 -4.49
C ASN A 297 -4.75 -15.88 -4.17
N TYR A 298 -4.75 -16.73 -3.16
CA TYR A 298 -5.98 -17.33 -2.63
C TYR A 298 -6.61 -16.37 -1.61
N SER A 299 -7.91 -16.11 -1.74
CA SER A 299 -8.69 -15.37 -0.75
C SER A 299 -9.26 -16.34 0.28
N PRO A 300 -8.89 -16.24 1.56
CA PRO A 300 -9.46 -17.06 2.62
C PRO A 300 -10.97 -16.83 2.82
N ILE A 301 -11.42 -15.58 2.66
CA ILE A 301 -12.83 -15.21 2.83
C ILE A 301 -13.68 -15.71 1.67
N LEU A 302 -13.27 -15.45 0.44
CA LEU A 302 -14.02 -15.85 -0.76
C LEU A 302 -13.85 -17.33 -1.10
N LYS A 303 -12.83 -18.01 -0.54
CA LYS A 303 -12.44 -19.39 -0.84
C LYS A 303 -12.18 -19.62 -2.34
N LYS A 304 -11.61 -18.60 -3.01
CA LYS A 304 -11.33 -18.55 -4.44
C LYS A 304 -9.95 -17.97 -4.70
N SER A 305 -9.41 -18.23 -5.88
CA SER A 305 -8.28 -17.47 -6.37
C SER A 305 -8.76 -16.11 -6.87
N ILE A 306 -8.09 -15.04 -6.45
CA ILE A 306 -8.35 -13.66 -6.85
C ILE A 306 -7.07 -13.02 -7.33
N GLY A 307 -7.19 -11.94 -8.11
CA GLY A 307 -6.01 -11.21 -8.55
C GLY A 307 -6.33 -10.02 -9.43
N PHE A 308 -5.26 -9.41 -9.88
CA PHE A 308 -5.25 -8.37 -10.90
C PHE A 308 -4.55 -8.87 -12.16
N ALA A 309 -5.03 -8.41 -13.31
CA ALA A 309 -4.40 -8.62 -14.59
C ALA A 309 -4.43 -7.33 -15.41
N LEU A 310 -3.30 -7.01 -16.03
CA LEU A 310 -3.13 -5.86 -16.91
C LEU A 310 -3.33 -6.33 -18.35
N PHE A 311 -4.28 -5.72 -19.05
CA PHE A 311 -4.62 -5.99 -20.45
C PHE A 311 -4.13 -4.87 -21.35
N GLU A 312 -3.70 -5.22 -22.56
CA GLU A 312 -3.23 -4.23 -23.55
C GLU A 312 -4.32 -3.20 -23.93
N ASN A 313 -5.60 -3.64 -23.91
CA ASN A 313 -6.76 -2.81 -24.24
C ASN A 313 -7.97 -3.24 -23.40
N GLN A 314 -9.08 -2.49 -23.53
CA GLN A 314 -10.33 -2.84 -22.85
C GLN A 314 -10.80 -4.26 -23.28
N PRO A 315 -10.92 -5.21 -22.33
CA PRO A 315 -11.47 -6.53 -22.62
C PRO A 315 -12.87 -6.50 -23.21
N THR A 316 -13.10 -7.33 -24.23
CA THR A 316 -14.40 -7.42 -24.94
C THR A 316 -15.37 -8.38 -24.28
N THR A 317 -14.90 -9.18 -23.32
CA THR A 317 -15.70 -10.14 -22.54
C THR A 317 -15.22 -10.16 -21.08
N ASP A 318 -16.12 -10.52 -20.18
CA ASP A 318 -15.77 -10.73 -18.77
C ASP A 318 -15.23 -12.17 -18.50
N LEU A 319 -15.28 -13.08 -19.48
CA LEU A 319 -14.72 -14.43 -19.38
C LEU A 319 -13.22 -14.41 -19.66
N LEU A 320 -12.47 -15.09 -18.83
CA LEU A 320 -11.00 -15.15 -18.86
C LEU A 320 -10.50 -16.57 -19.03
N GLU A 321 -9.44 -16.73 -19.81
CA GLU A 321 -8.68 -17.97 -19.95
C GLU A 321 -7.24 -17.74 -19.47
N PHE A 322 -6.82 -18.47 -18.46
CA PHE A 322 -5.47 -18.40 -17.87
C PHE A 322 -4.66 -19.62 -18.30
N ASP A 323 -3.41 -19.42 -18.73
CA ASP A 323 -2.47 -20.52 -18.91
C ASP A 323 -1.70 -20.77 -17.59
N ILE A 324 -2.21 -21.68 -16.77
CA ILE A 324 -1.59 -22.07 -15.51
C ILE A 324 -0.82 -23.37 -15.70
N ARG A 325 0.50 -23.28 -15.85
CA ARG A 325 1.40 -24.45 -16.04
C ARG A 325 0.99 -25.33 -17.22
N GLY A 326 0.64 -24.71 -18.35
CA GLY A 326 0.22 -25.43 -19.57
C GLY A 326 -1.20 -25.96 -19.53
N LYS A 327 -2.00 -25.57 -18.53
CA LYS A 327 -3.43 -25.91 -18.47
C LYS A 327 -4.25 -24.63 -18.59
N LEU A 328 -5.25 -24.64 -19.47
CA LEU A 328 -6.22 -23.57 -19.54
C LEU A 328 -7.19 -23.66 -18.36
N VAL A 329 -7.31 -22.56 -17.63
CA VAL A 329 -8.20 -22.42 -16.47
C VAL A 329 -9.11 -21.23 -16.71
N GLU A 330 -10.40 -21.44 -16.54
CA GLU A 330 -11.40 -20.37 -16.71
C GLU A 330 -11.50 -19.49 -15.47
N GLY A 331 -11.75 -18.21 -15.69
CA GLY A 331 -12.05 -17.23 -14.66
C GLY A 331 -12.93 -16.12 -15.20
N LYS A 332 -13.17 -15.09 -14.39
CA LYS A 332 -14.00 -13.96 -14.80
C LYS A 332 -13.52 -12.64 -14.22
N ILE A 333 -13.76 -11.56 -14.97
CA ILE A 333 -13.54 -10.18 -14.52
C ILE A 333 -14.56 -9.83 -13.43
N ILE A 334 -14.07 -9.15 -12.39
CA ILE A 334 -14.89 -8.60 -11.29
C ILE A 334 -14.89 -7.07 -11.37
N LYS A 335 -16.09 -6.47 -11.48
CA LYS A 335 -16.25 -5.01 -11.61
C LYS A 335 -16.24 -4.29 -10.25
N LYS A 336 -16.75 -4.95 -9.20
CA LYS A 336 -16.79 -4.42 -7.83
C LYS A 336 -15.50 -4.75 -7.05
N ARG A 337 -15.38 -4.25 -5.82
CA ARG A 337 -14.35 -4.75 -4.89
C ARG A 337 -14.56 -6.25 -4.65
N PHE A 338 -13.51 -6.97 -4.28
CA PHE A 338 -13.64 -8.41 -3.96
C PHE A 338 -14.49 -8.62 -2.71
N LEU A 339 -14.27 -7.78 -1.71
CA LEU A 339 -15.10 -7.71 -0.52
C LEU A 339 -15.87 -6.36 -0.55
N SER A 340 -17.14 -6.40 -0.20
CA SER A 340 -18.06 -5.24 -0.11
C SER A 340 -18.29 -4.86 1.32
#